data_2f219155d5750967018d40e2a6441419
#
_entry.id   2f219155d5750967018d40e2a6441419
#
_cell.length_a   1.000
_cell.length_b   1.000
_cell.length_c   1.000
_cell.angle_alpha   90.00
_cell.angle_beta   90.00
_cell.angle_gamma   90.00
#
_symmetry.space_group_name_H-M   'P 1'
#
loop_
_entity.id
_entity.type
_entity.pdbx_description
1 polymer ?
#
loop_
_entity_poly.entity_id
_entity_poly.type
_entity_poly.pdbx_seq_one_letter_code
_entity_poly.pdbx_strand_id
1 'polypeptide(L)'
;MLFSLTNPEIAILMMGLFLFVVLLGFPIAFTLMAMGLGFGYYAYFDPTKMEHLFDNRIFQLFVQNTYTVMDNNVLTAVPLFLFMGYLVERAGIVAKLFFAIRLASHKLPASMAVAALVTCTLFSTATGIIGAVVTLMGLLAWPAMIKAGYDKKFASGIICAGGCLGILIPPSIMLIVYAVIAQLSPLRLFAAAIFPGLLLAGLYIIYAVVRAYLDPSIAPKPRAEEIPPRAQILKEVLISFLPLFSLIMLVLGTILAGIATPAEAAAVGALGAIVLSYFYKTLKWKNFKESVFLTAKTTAMIMWLFIGSWTFASVFSYLGGHEVFEHFFKSLDLKPWQFLVITQIIIFLLGWPLEWTEILIIFVPIFLPLVEFFGVNPYFFAMLIALNLQTSFLTPPMAMSAYYLKGVQSKNVELMDIFRGIMPFLGIVIFAMVLMYIFPGIALWLPETLFAN
;
A
#
# COMPACT_ATOMS: atom_id res chain seq x y z
N MET A 1 -23.66 -1.40 -37.64
CA MET A 1 -23.64 -2.56 -36.72
C MET A 1 -22.30 -3.27 -36.89
N LEU A 2 -21.30 -2.91 -36.09
CA LEU A 2 -19.98 -3.54 -36.19
C LEU A 2 -19.84 -4.81 -35.34
N PHE A 3 -20.77 -5.09 -34.42
CA PHE A 3 -20.68 -6.26 -33.56
C PHE A 3 -22.08 -6.82 -33.28
N SER A 4 -22.29 -8.08 -33.58
CA SER A 4 -23.42 -8.89 -33.10
C SER A 4 -23.26 -9.35 -31.65
N LEU A 5 -22.46 -8.59 -30.86
CA LEU A 5 -22.13 -8.93 -29.48
C LEU A 5 -23.26 -8.48 -28.54
N THR A 6 -23.52 -9.31 -27.55
CA THR A 6 -24.41 -8.97 -26.43
C THR A 6 -23.73 -8.01 -25.46
N ASN A 7 -24.49 -7.28 -24.65
CA ASN A 7 -23.93 -6.35 -23.66
C ASN A 7 -22.88 -7.00 -22.74
N PRO A 8 -23.08 -8.24 -22.19
CA PRO A 8 -22.07 -8.92 -21.40
C PRO A 8 -20.75 -9.21 -22.16
N GLU A 9 -20.84 -9.57 -23.46
CA GLU A 9 -19.65 -9.79 -24.29
C GLU A 9 -18.87 -8.52 -24.53
N ILE A 10 -19.59 -7.37 -24.66
CA ILE A 10 -18.98 -6.06 -24.76
C ILE A 10 -18.29 -5.65 -23.44
N ALA A 11 -18.87 -6.01 -22.29
CA ALA A 11 -18.22 -5.78 -21.00
C ALA A 11 -16.90 -6.55 -20.90
N ILE A 12 -16.87 -7.83 -21.31
CA ILE A 12 -15.65 -8.64 -21.34
C ILE A 12 -14.62 -8.03 -22.32
N LEU A 13 -15.07 -7.59 -23.50
CA LEU A 13 -14.21 -6.92 -24.47
C LEU A 13 -13.61 -5.63 -23.89
N MET A 14 -14.42 -4.81 -23.20
CA MET A 14 -13.99 -3.59 -22.52
C MET A 14 -12.88 -3.88 -21.50
N MET A 15 -13.06 -4.91 -20.66
CA MET A 15 -12.06 -5.34 -19.68
C MET A 15 -10.79 -5.87 -20.34
N GLY A 16 -10.92 -6.73 -21.36
CA GLY A 16 -9.79 -7.27 -22.10
C GLY A 16 -8.98 -6.21 -22.84
N LEU A 17 -9.67 -5.26 -23.49
CA LEU A 17 -9.03 -4.14 -24.18
C LEU A 17 -8.34 -3.19 -23.19
N PHE A 18 -8.95 -2.94 -22.02
CA PHE A 18 -8.33 -2.16 -20.95
C PHE A 18 -6.99 -2.81 -20.51
N LEU A 19 -7.01 -4.09 -20.17
CA LEU A 19 -5.79 -4.81 -19.77
C LEU A 19 -4.73 -4.79 -20.87
N PHE A 20 -5.13 -5.00 -22.12
CA PHE A 20 -4.21 -4.95 -23.26
C PHE A 20 -3.56 -3.57 -23.42
N VAL A 21 -4.33 -2.48 -23.34
CA VAL A 21 -3.81 -1.10 -23.49
C VAL A 21 -2.89 -0.72 -22.34
N VAL A 22 -3.22 -1.17 -21.11
CA VAL A 22 -2.35 -0.97 -19.94
C VAL A 22 -1.00 -1.70 -20.11
N LEU A 23 -1.01 -2.94 -20.64
CA LEU A 23 0.23 -3.69 -20.93
C LEU A 23 1.10 -3.01 -21.99
N LEU A 24 0.52 -2.18 -22.87
CA LEU A 24 1.27 -1.33 -23.81
C LEU A 24 1.93 -0.10 -23.13
N GLY A 25 1.71 0.11 -21.83
CA GLY A 25 2.32 1.18 -21.04
C GLY A 25 1.59 2.53 -21.10
N PHE A 26 0.33 2.56 -21.49
CA PHE A 26 -0.49 3.79 -21.42
C PHE A 26 -0.84 4.15 -19.98
N PRO A 27 -0.91 5.46 -19.62
CA PRO A 27 -1.28 5.89 -18.29
C PRO A 27 -2.68 5.41 -17.90
N ILE A 28 -2.76 4.67 -16.80
CA ILE A 28 -3.95 3.89 -16.39
C ILE A 28 -5.17 4.79 -16.16
N ALA A 29 -5.00 5.93 -15.48
CA ALA A 29 -6.10 6.86 -15.22
C ALA A 29 -6.81 7.34 -16.52
N PHE A 30 -6.02 7.70 -17.52
CA PHE A 30 -6.55 8.14 -18.82
C PHE A 30 -7.10 6.97 -19.64
N THR A 31 -6.49 5.79 -19.52
CA THR A 31 -7.02 4.57 -20.17
C THR A 31 -8.39 4.20 -19.60
N LEU A 32 -8.58 4.24 -18.29
CA LEU A 32 -9.87 4.00 -17.64
C LEU A 32 -10.93 5.03 -18.10
N MET A 33 -10.56 6.32 -18.14
CA MET A 33 -11.46 7.37 -18.63
C MET A 33 -11.83 7.16 -20.10
N ALA A 34 -10.84 6.86 -20.95
CA ALA A 34 -11.08 6.63 -22.37
C ALA A 34 -11.97 5.41 -22.62
N MET A 35 -11.72 4.30 -21.91
CA MET A 35 -12.57 3.10 -21.99
C MET A 35 -13.97 3.37 -21.42
N GLY A 36 -14.07 4.02 -20.25
CA GLY A 36 -15.35 4.39 -19.65
C GLY A 36 -16.18 5.30 -20.56
N LEU A 37 -15.58 6.36 -21.10
CA LEU A 37 -16.28 7.28 -22.00
C LEU A 37 -16.61 6.62 -23.35
N GLY A 38 -15.68 5.89 -23.98
CA GLY A 38 -15.88 5.26 -25.28
C GLY A 38 -16.94 4.17 -25.27
N PHE A 39 -16.79 3.19 -24.36
CA PHE A 39 -17.80 2.14 -24.22
C PHE A 39 -19.10 2.65 -23.61
N GLY A 40 -19.04 3.64 -22.72
CA GLY A 40 -20.22 4.32 -22.19
C GLY A 40 -21.00 5.07 -23.24
N TYR A 41 -20.31 5.76 -24.16
CA TYR A 41 -20.96 6.40 -25.29
C TYR A 41 -21.73 5.39 -26.15
N TYR A 42 -21.12 4.24 -26.42
CA TYR A 42 -21.78 3.14 -27.13
C TYR A 42 -22.98 2.58 -26.34
N ALA A 43 -22.80 2.33 -25.04
CA ALA A 43 -23.80 1.71 -24.16
C ALA A 43 -25.06 2.59 -23.96
N TYR A 44 -24.88 3.91 -23.90
CA TYR A 44 -25.97 4.87 -23.72
C TYR A 44 -26.41 5.54 -25.03
N PHE A 45 -25.99 5.02 -26.20
CA PHE A 45 -26.35 5.58 -27.48
C PHE A 45 -27.85 5.36 -27.79
N ASP A 46 -28.61 6.44 -27.88
CA ASP A 46 -30.05 6.45 -28.25
C ASP A 46 -30.30 7.50 -29.33
N PRO A 47 -30.39 7.10 -30.61
CA PRO A 47 -30.55 8.03 -31.72
C PRO A 47 -31.87 8.82 -31.66
N THR A 48 -32.85 8.40 -30.85
CA THR A 48 -34.12 9.09 -30.69
C THR A 48 -34.06 10.27 -29.70
N LYS A 49 -33.04 10.30 -28.83
CA LYS A 49 -32.89 11.30 -27.77
C LYS A 49 -31.65 12.17 -27.92
N MET A 50 -30.82 11.94 -28.95
CA MET A 50 -29.55 12.61 -29.13
C MET A 50 -29.60 13.47 -30.40
N GLU A 51 -29.63 14.79 -30.22
CA GLU A 51 -29.46 15.77 -31.31
C GLU A 51 -27.99 16.13 -31.50
N HIS A 52 -27.21 16.14 -30.39
CA HIS A 52 -25.78 16.45 -30.39
C HIS A 52 -24.95 15.38 -29.69
N LEU A 53 -23.64 15.35 -29.94
CA LEU A 53 -22.71 14.40 -29.37
C LEU A 53 -22.71 14.41 -27.84
N PHE A 54 -22.90 15.58 -27.23
CA PHE A 54 -22.89 15.75 -25.76
C PHE A 54 -24.21 15.42 -25.06
N ASP A 55 -25.28 15.08 -25.81
CA ASP A 55 -26.55 14.66 -25.22
C ASP A 55 -26.51 13.23 -24.65
N ASN A 56 -25.40 12.51 -24.91
CA ASN A 56 -25.23 11.17 -24.38
C ASN A 56 -25.10 11.20 -22.86
N ARG A 57 -25.84 10.31 -22.19
CA ARG A 57 -25.87 10.17 -20.72
C ARG A 57 -24.51 9.95 -20.09
N ILE A 58 -23.54 9.43 -20.83
CA ILE A 58 -22.19 9.19 -20.32
C ILE A 58 -21.51 10.47 -19.83
N PHE A 59 -21.76 11.61 -20.47
CA PHE A 59 -21.17 12.88 -20.05
C PHE A 59 -21.74 13.35 -18.71
N GLN A 60 -23.04 13.15 -18.47
CA GLN A 60 -23.66 13.43 -17.18
C GLN A 60 -23.12 12.51 -16.08
N LEU A 61 -22.99 11.22 -16.38
CA LEU A 61 -22.39 10.23 -15.46
C LEU A 61 -20.95 10.58 -15.12
N PHE A 62 -20.15 10.98 -16.11
CA PHE A 62 -18.76 11.39 -15.88
C PHE A 62 -18.66 12.62 -14.98
N VAL A 63 -19.51 13.63 -15.17
CA VAL A 63 -19.58 14.80 -14.30
C VAL A 63 -20.00 14.41 -12.88
N GLN A 64 -21.02 13.56 -12.75
CA GLN A 64 -21.49 13.08 -11.45
C GLN A 64 -20.41 12.30 -10.72
N ASN A 65 -19.72 11.38 -11.38
CA ASN A 65 -18.60 10.62 -10.79
C ASN A 65 -17.46 11.55 -10.36
N THR A 66 -17.15 12.56 -11.18
CA THR A 66 -16.13 13.57 -10.86
C THR A 66 -16.53 14.33 -9.58
N TYR A 67 -17.78 14.78 -9.50
CA TYR A 67 -18.28 15.49 -8.32
C TYR A 67 -18.22 14.58 -7.07
N THR A 68 -18.65 13.34 -7.17
CA THR A 68 -18.63 12.39 -6.06
C THR A 68 -17.22 12.12 -5.53
N VAL A 69 -16.21 12.06 -6.42
CA VAL A 69 -14.80 11.95 -6.01
C VAL A 69 -14.34 13.21 -5.28
N MET A 70 -14.66 14.38 -5.81
CA MET A 70 -14.22 15.67 -5.25
C MET A 70 -14.90 16.02 -3.93
N ASP A 71 -16.14 15.56 -3.71
CA ASP A 71 -16.95 15.80 -2.49
C ASP A 71 -16.76 14.70 -1.42
N ASN A 72 -15.80 13.78 -1.61
CA ASN A 72 -15.61 12.67 -0.69
C ASN A 72 -14.73 13.06 0.51
N ASN A 73 -15.36 13.17 1.68
CA ASN A 73 -14.69 13.56 2.92
C ASN A 73 -13.58 12.60 3.37
N VAL A 74 -13.71 11.30 3.06
CA VAL A 74 -12.69 10.30 3.43
C VAL A 74 -11.44 10.47 2.57
N LEU A 75 -11.60 10.80 1.28
CA LEU A 75 -10.48 11.05 0.38
C LEU A 75 -9.69 12.31 0.74
N THR A 76 -10.26 13.26 1.49
CA THR A 76 -9.55 14.43 2.01
C THR A 76 -8.38 14.05 2.95
N ALA A 77 -8.45 12.88 3.59
CA ALA A 77 -7.34 12.36 4.39
C ALA A 77 -6.08 12.06 3.55
N VAL A 78 -6.25 11.69 2.26
CA VAL A 78 -5.14 11.28 1.38
C VAL A 78 -4.08 12.39 1.21
N PRO A 79 -4.41 13.62 0.77
CA PRO A 79 -3.42 14.69 0.64
C PRO A 79 -2.77 15.05 1.97
N LEU A 80 -3.51 14.98 3.07
CA LEU A 80 -2.98 15.32 4.40
C LEU A 80 -1.97 14.28 4.91
N PHE A 81 -2.24 12.99 4.74
CA PHE A 81 -1.29 11.92 5.05
C PHE A 81 -0.07 11.94 4.13
N LEU A 82 -0.26 12.19 2.83
CA LEU A 82 0.86 12.37 1.90
C LEU A 82 1.77 13.52 2.31
N PHE A 83 1.18 14.66 2.66
CA PHE A 83 1.94 15.83 3.11
C PHE A 83 2.70 15.55 4.41
N MET A 84 2.04 14.93 5.40
CA MET A 84 2.68 14.45 6.62
C MET A 84 3.87 13.56 6.30
N GLY A 85 3.69 12.56 5.44
CA GLY A 85 4.72 11.61 5.04
C GLY A 85 5.92 12.27 4.39
N TYR A 86 5.71 13.16 3.41
CA TYR A 86 6.79 13.88 2.72
C TYR A 86 7.56 14.84 3.64
N LEU A 87 6.89 15.45 4.63
CA LEU A 87 7.58 16.28 5.63
C LEU A 87 8.42 15.44 6.58
N VAL A 88 7.88 14.34 7.10
CA VAL A 88 8.60 13.43 8.01
C VAL A 88 9.81 12.82 7.31
N GLU A 89 9.68 12.46 6.02
CA GLU A 89 10.80 11.99 5.19
C GLU A 89 11.97 12.98 5.18
N ARG A 90 11.66 14.27 5.00
CA ARG A 90 12.67 15.34 4.92
C ARG A 90 13.16 15.84 6.28
N ALA A 91 12.51 15.45 7.36
CA ALA A 91 12.89 15.84 8.71
C ALA A 91 14.20 15.19 9.21
N GLY A 92 14.74 14.19 8.48
CA GLY A 92 15.99 13.50 8.85
C GLY A 92 15.88 12.64 10.13
N ILE A 93 14.67 12.44 10.63
CA ILE A 93 14.37 11.64 11.83
C ILE A 93 14.78 10.18 11.62
N VAL A 94 14.56 9.66 10.42
CA VAL A 94 14.76 8.26 10.06
C VAL A 94 16.20 7.82 10.24
N ALA A 95 17.15 8.67 9.85
CA ALA A 95 18.59 8.35 10.01
C ALA A 95 18.94 8.18 11.50
N LYS A 96 18.49 9.10 12.35
CA LYS A 96 18.73 9.02 13.79
C LYS A 96 18.06 7.79 14.40
N LEU A 97 16.83 7.49 13.98
CA LEU A 97 16.08 6.32 14.43
C LEU A 97 16.80 5.02 14.04
N PHE A 98 17.23 4.87 12.78
CA PHE A 98 17.99 3.71 12.32
C PHE A 98 19.27 3.47 13.15
N PHE A 99 20.07 4.52 13.37
CA PHE A 99 21.29 4.40 14.17
C PHE A 99 21.01 4.10 15.65
N ALA A 100 19.97 4.70 16.23
CA ALA A 100 19.58 4.43 17.61
C ALA A 100 19.10 2.97 17.81
N ILE A 101 18.25 2.46 16.89
CA ILE A 101 17.77 1.06 16.96
C ILE A 101 18.92 0.09 16.68
N ARG A 102 19.84 0.41 15.75
CA ARG A 102 21.06 -0.38 15.54
C ARG A 102 21.88 -0.54 16.83
N LEU A 103 22.05 0.53 17.57
CA LEU A 103 22.75 0.50 18.86
C LEU A 103 21.97 -0.32 19.91
N ALA A 104 20.65 -0.18 19.95
CA ALA A 104 19.82 -0.94 20.88
C ALA A 104 19.83 -2.46 20.57
N SER A 105 19.85 -2.81 19.31
CA SER A 105 19.83 -4.20 18.84
C SER A 105 21.22 -4.85 18.70
N HIS A 106 22.30 -4.20 19.18
CA HIS A 106 23.69 -4.64 18.96
C HIS A 106 23.99 -6.07 19.41
N LYS A 107 23.24 -6.61 20.39
CA LYS A 107 23.38 -7.98 20.86
C LYS A 107 22.74 -9.03 19.96
N LEU A 108 21.78 -8.61 19.12
CA LEU A 108 21.06 -9.52 18.24
C LEU A 108 21.91 -9.88 17.01
N PRO A 109 21.80 -11.11 16.49
CA PRO A 109 22.26 -11.42 15.16
C PRO A 109 21.55 -10.47 14.16
N ALA A 110 22.25 -10.10 13.09
CA ALA A 110 21.74 -9.17 12.08
C ALA A 110 21.20 -7.83 12.63
N SER A 111 21.89 -7.25 13.63
CA SER A 111 21.45 -6.02 14.31
C SER A 111 21.07 -4.87 13.37
N MET A 112 21.81 -4.69 12.25
CA MET A 112 21.48 -3.66 11.25
C MET A 112 20.23 -4.02 10.44
N ALA A 113 19.99 -5.31 10.14
CA ALA A 113 18.78 -5.75 9.47
C ALA A 113 17.55 -5.57 10.36
N VAL A 114 17.66 -5.92 11.65
CA VAL A 114 16.61 -5.65 12.64
C VAL A 114 16.33 -4.16 12.75
N ALA A 115 17.38 -3.33 12.85
CA ALA A 115 17.25 -1.88 12.88
C ALA A 115 16.58 -1.34 11.61
N ALA A 116 16.95 -1.85 10.44
CA ALA A 116 16.34 -1.46 9.17
C ALA A 116 14.84 -1.81 9.14
N LEU A 117 14.47 -3.04 9.52
CA LEU A 117 13.07 -3.49 9.53
C LEU A 117 12.22 -2.70 10.52
N VAL A 118 12.69 -2.50 11.76
CA VAL A 118 11.96 -1.71 12.77
C VAL A 118 11.83 -0.25 12.31
N THR A 119 12.91 0.33 11.76
CA THR A 119 12.87 1.70 11.22
C THR A 119 11.90 1.80 10.04
N CYS A 120 11.95 0.83 9.11
CA CYS A 120 10.98 0.76 8.01
C CYS A 120 9.55 0.68 8.53
N THR A 121 9.28 -0.20 9.49
CA THR A 121 7.94 -0.36 10.08
C THR A 121 7.40 0.95 10.62
N LEU A 122 8.18 1.66 11.44
CA LEU A 122 7.76 2.92 12.04
C LEU A 122 7.67 4.07 11.02
N PHE A 123 8.64 4.14 10.12
CA PHE A 123 8.66 5.20 9.12
C PHE A 123 7.60 5.00 8.05
N SER A 124 7.37 3.76 7.65
CA SER A 124 6.30 3.40 6.72
C SER A 124 4.93 3.75 7.25
N THR A 125 4.69 3.52 8.55
CA THR A 125 3.47 3.91 9.26
C THR A 125 3.24 5.43 9.18
N ALA A 126 4.30 6.23 9.31
CA ALA A 126 4.19 7.69 9.25
C ALA A 126 4.04 8.23 7.81
N THR A 127 4.51 7.51 6.78
CA THR A 127 4.55 8.04 5.40
C THR A 127 3.53 7.40 4.48
N GLY A 128 3.27 6.11 4.62
CA GLY A 128 2.41 5.33 3.71
C GLY A 128 2.96 5.24 2.28
N ILE A 129 4.23 5.59 2.03
CA ILE A 129 4.81 5.70 0.69
C ILE A 129 6.01 4.77 0.55
N ILE A 130 5.85 3.65 -0.16
CA ILE A 130 6.90 2.63 -0.34
C ILE A 130 8.16 3.22 -0.96
N GLY A 131 8.02 3.98 -2.05
CA GLY A 131 9.15 4.55 -2.78
C GLY A 131 10.03 5.43 -1.90
N ALA A 132 9.44 6.25 -1.03
CA ALA A 132 10.16 7.10 -0.08
C ALA A 132 10.95 6.25 0.92
N VAL A 133 10.32 5.22 1.51
CA VAL A 133 10.94 4.34 2.51
C VAL A 133 12.11 3.57 1.91
N VAL A 134 11.90 2.88 0.78
CA VAL A 134 12.94 2.07 0.12
C VAL A 134 14.10 2.95 -0.36
N THR A 135 13.81 4.11 -0.95
CA THR A 135 14.84 5.06 -1.41
C THR A 135 15.69 5.55 -0.24
N LEU A 136 15.04 6.01 0.83
CA LEU A 136 15.74 6.56 2.00
C LEU A 136 16.56 5.49 2.72
N MET A 137 16.00 4.29 2.92
CA MET A 137 16.73 3.17 3.54
C MET A 137 17.82 2.61 2.61
N GLY A 138 17.60 2.67 1.30
CA GLY A 138 18.64 2.38 0.30
C GLY A 138 19.82 3.33 0.40
N LEU A 139 19.60 4.60 0.72
CA LEU A 139 20.65 5.59 0.92
C LEU A 139 21.34 5.51 2.29
N LEU A 140 20.61 5.11 3.33
CA LEU A 140 21.10 5.11 4.72
C LEU A 140 21.56 3.72 5.18
N ALA A 141 20.67 2.72 5.11
CA ALA A 141 20.94 1.39 5.66
C ALA A 141 21.82 0.55 4.74
N TRP A 142 21.62 0.62 3.43
CA TRP A 142 22.39 -0.16 2.46
C TRP A 142 23.91 0.06 2.58
N PRO A 143 24.45 1.31 2.50
CA PRO A 143 25.89 1.52 2.62
C PRO A 143 26.43 1.06 3.97
N ALA A 144 25.66 1.24 5.05
CA ALA A 144 26.03 0.81 6.39
C ALA A 144 26.12 -0.73 6.49
N MET A 145 25.15 -1.45 5.93
CA MET A 145 25.12 -2.92 5.91
C MET A 145 26.24 -3.49 5.06
N ILE A 146 26.47 -2.95 3.86
CA ILE A 146 27.55 -3.42 2.97
C ILE A 146 28.93 -3.16 3.57
N LYS A 147 29.15 -1.97 4.17
CA LYS A 147 30.39 -1.66 4.89
C LYS A 147 30.65 -2.60 6.08
N ALA A 148 29.60 -3.08 6.71
CA ALA A 148 29.67 -4.06 7.80
C ALA A 148 29.85 -5.50 7.30
N GLY A 149 29.91 -5.74 5.99
CA GLY A 149 30.13 -7.07 5.42
C GLY A 149 28.84 -7.89 5.22
N TYR A 150 27.67 -7.27 5.23
CA TYR A 150 26.42 -7.97 4.95
C TYR A 150 26.34 -8.46 3.50
N ASP A 151 25.74 -9.61 3.29
CA ASP A 151 25.44 -10.14 1.96
C ASP A 151 24.49 -9.18 1.22
N LYS A 152 24.78 -8.93 -0.08
CA LYS A 152 24.04 -7.97 -0.90
C LYS A 152 22.58 -8.40 -1.11
N LYS A 153 22.32 -9.70 -1.28
CA LYS A 153 20.96 -10.24 -1.49
C LYS A 153 20.16 -10.10 -0.21
N PHE A 154 20.76 -10.45 0.93
CA PHE A 154 20.11 -10.32 2.22
C PHE A 154 19.79 -8.85 2.54
N ALA A 155 20.73 -7.93 2.37
CA ALA A 155 20.54 -6.50 2.61
C ALA A 155 19.46 -5.89 1.70
N SER A 156 19.45 -6.26 0.40
CA SER A 156 18.43 -5.77 -0.53
C SER A 156 17.03 -6.27 -0.18
N GLY A 157 16.90 -7.56 0.16
CA GLY A 157 15.64 -8.14 0.59
C GLY A 157 15.05 -7.45 1.82
N ILE A 158 15.89 -7.20 2.84
CA ILE A 158 15.50 -6.46 4.08
C ILE A 158 14.94 -5.08 3.74
N ILE A 159 15.62 -4.31 2.91
CA ILE A 159 15.21 -2.93 2.59
C ILE A 159 13.94 -2.92 1.74
N CYS A 160 13.87 -3.76 0.72
CA CYS A 160 12.70 -3.83 -0.16
C CYS A 160 11.46 -4.31 0.59
N ALA A 161 11.56 -5.41 1.33
CA ALA A 161 10.43 -5.96 2.08
C ALA A 161 10.00 -5.05 3.23
N GLY A 162 10.97 -4.49 3.98
CA GLY A 162 10.69 -3.53 5.04
C GLY A 162 9.95 -2.29 4.53
N GLY A 163 10.36 -1.78 3.36
CA GLY A 163 9.70 -0.62 2.74
C GLY A 163 8.25 -0.86 2.33
N CYS A 164 7.91 -2.09 1.96
CA CYS A 164 6.54 -2.43 1.57
C CYS A 164 5.54 -2.44 2.75
N LEU A 165 5.99 -2.56 3.99
CA LEU A 165 5.11 -2.55 5.17
C LEU A 165 4.25 -1.28 5.28
N GLY A 166 4.65 -0.18 4.64
CA GLY A 166 3.96 1.11 4.72
C GLY A 166 2.55 1.16 4.14
N ILE A 167 2.22 0.29 3.24
CA ILE A 167 0.85 0.24 2.72
C ILE A 167 -0.09 -0.59 3.60
N LEU A 168 0.45 -1.45 4.48
CA LEU A 168 -0.35 -2.33 5.34
C LEU A 168 -0.56 -1.73 6.73
N ILE A 169 0.49 -1.16 7.35
CA ILE A 169 0.44 -0.70 8.74
C ILE A 169 -0.21 0.69 8.83
N PRO A 170 -1.29 0.87 9.63
CA PRO A 170 -1.97 2.14 9.75
C PRO A 170 -1.12 3.26 10.44
N PRO A 171 -1.35 4.53 10.07
CA PRO A 171 -2.27 5.03 9.05
C PRO A 171 -1.78 4.79 7.63
N SER A 172 -2.61 4.22 6.78
CA SER A 172 -2.26 3.77 5.43
C SER A 172 -3.19 4.37 4.38
N ILE A 173 -2.62 4.96 3.33
CA ILE A 173 -3.37 5.52 2.21
C ILE A 173 -4.13 4.42 1.47
N MET A 174 -3.52 3.24 1.32
CA MET A 174 -4.14 2.10 0.68
C MET A 174 -5.42 1.67 1.39
N LEU A 175 -5.42 1.64 2.72
CA LEU A 175 -6.61 1.29 3.51
C LEU A 175 -7.71 2.36 3.40
N ILE A 176 -7.36 3.64 3.27
CA ILE A 176 -8.32 4.73 3.02
C ILE A 176 -8.97 4.54 1.64
N VAL A 177 -8.15 4.30 0.62
CA VAL A 177 -8.63 4.02 -0.74
C VAL A 177 -9.56 2.81 -0.75
N TYR A 178 -9.16 1.72 -0.09
CA TYR A 178 -9.99 0.53 0.06
C TYR A 178 -11.33 0.83 0.77
N ALA A 179 -11.29 1.59 1.86
CA ALA A 179 -12.49 1.97 2.61
C ALA A 179 -13.52 2.69 1.74
N VAL A 180 -13.05 3.62 0.89
CA VAL A 180 -13.91 4.38 -0.02
C VAL A 180 -14.51 3.48 -1.09
N ILE A 181 -13.72 2.58 -1.68
CA ILE A 181 -14.16 1.66 -2.73
C ILE A 181 -15.17 0.65 -2.18
N ALA A 182 -14.84 0.05 -1.04
CA ALA A 182 -15.65 -1.00 -0.43
C ALA A 182 -16.78 -0.45 0.47
N GLN A 183 -16.90 0.87 0.60
CA GLN A 183 -17.86 1.53 1.49
C GLN A 183 -17.80 1.02 2.94
N LEU A 184 -16.57 0.68 3.39
CA LEU A 184 -16.30 0.22 4.74
C LEU A 184 -15.81 1.37 5.64
N SER A 185 -15.94 1.19 6.94
CA SER A 185 -15.41 2.14 7.91
C SER A 185 -13.88 2.14 7.89
N PRO A 186 -13.22 3.28 7.57
CA PRO A 186 -11.75 3.38 7.63
C PRO A 186 -11.21 3.10 9.05
N LEU A 187 -11.96 3.47 10.06
CA LEU A 187 -11.65 3.23 11.47
C LEU A 187 -11.51 1.73 11.78
N ARG A 188 -12.51 0.93 11.36
CA ARG A 188 -12.49 -0.53 11.53
C ARG A 188 -11.39 -1.19 10.68
N LEU A 189 -11.13 -0.67 9.47
CA LEU A 189 -10.04 -1.17 8.62
C LEU A 189 -8.67 -0.90 9.23
N PHE A 190 -8.46 0.27 9.83
CA PHE A 190 -7.20 0.56 10.54
C PHE A 190 -7.02 -0.37 11.73
N ALA A 191 -8.07 -0.59 12.54
CA ALA A 191 -8.01 -1.55 13.64
C ALA A 191 -7.68 -2.97 13.13
N ALA A 192 -8.32 -3.42 12.03
CA ALA A 192 -8.09 -4.72 11.44
C ALA A 192 -6.66 -4.92 10.92
N ALA A 193 -5.98 -3.85 10.50
CA ALA A 193 -4.66 -3.91 9.88
C ALA A 193 -3.48 -3.92 10.88
N ILE A 194 -3.69 -3.52 12.12
CA ILE A 194 -2.61 -3.43 13.13
C ILE A 194 -1.93 -4.77 13.33
N PHE A 195 -2.68 -5.81 13.67
CA PHE A 195 -2.08 -7.11 13.95
C PHE A 195 -1.52 -7.81 12.71
N PRO A 196 -2.19 -7.84 11.54
CA PRO A 196 -1.58 -8.35 10.31
C PRO A 196 -0.27 -7.63 9.93
N GLY A 197 -0.23 -6.30 10.08
CA GLY A 197 0.97 -5.51 9.82
C GLY A 197 2.12 -5.82 10.78
N LEU A 198 1.83 -5.91 12.08
CA LEU A 198 2.82 -6.29 13.10
C LEU A 198 3.25 -7.74 12.96
N LEU A 199 2.35 -8.66 12.59
CA LEU A 199 2.67 -10.05 12.30
C LEU A 199 3.69 -10.13 11.15
N LEU A 200 3.43 -9.45 10.04
CA LEU A 200 4.33 -9.46 8.89
C LEU A 200 5.69 -8.86 9.23
N ALA A 201 5.72 -7.72 9.92
CA ALA A 201 6.97 -7.10 10.39
C ALA A 201 7.74 -8.02 11.35
N GLY A 202 7.04 -8.66 12.28
CA GLY A 202 7.61 -9.64 13.19
C GLY A 202 8.20 -10.86 12.49
N LEU A 203 7.49 -11.41 11.50
CA LEU A 203 7.98 -12.53 10.70
C LEU A 203 9.24 -12.16 9.89
N TYR A 204 9.31 -10.94 9.34
CA TYR A 204 10.51 -10.44 8.66
C TYR A 204 11.70 -10.33 9.63
N ILE A 205 11.48 -9.82 10.84
CA ILE A 205 12.52 -9.72 11.87
C ILE A 205 12.97 -11.11 12.30
N ILE A 206 12.04 -12.02 12.56
CA ILE A 206 12.36 -13.42 12.95
C ILE A 206 13.19 -14.08 11.86
N TYR A 207 12.79 -13.95 10.58
CA TYR A 207 13.56 -14.46 9.45
C TYR A 207 14.97 -13.90 9.43
N ALA A 208 15.12 -12.59 9.58
CA ALA A 208 16.42 -11.92 9.55
C ALA A 208 17.35 -12.43 10.67
N VAL A 209 16.82 -12.58 11.88
CA VAL A 209 17.58 -13.07 13.05
C VAL A 209 17.93 -14.55 12.88
N VAL A 210 16.96 -15.39 12.53
CA VAL A 210 17.18 -16.84 12.34
C VAL A 210 18.19 -17.09 11.21
N ARG A 211 18.05 -16.39 10.10
CA ARG A 211 18.96 -16.55 8.95
C ARG A 211 20.41 -16.17 9.30
N ALA A 212 20.60 -15.09 10.06
CA ALA A 212 21.92 -14.68 10.52
C ALA A 212 22.46 -15.55 11.67
N TYR A 213 21.58 -16.20 12.41
CA TYR A 213 21.99 -17.19 13.42
C TYR A 213 22.51 -18.48 12.79
N LEU A 214 21.81 -18.95 11.74
CA LEU A 214 22.20 -20.16 10.98
C LEU A 214 23.45 -19.94 10.12
N ASP A 215 23.60 -18.73 9.57
CA ASP A 215 24.78 -18.37 8.75
C ASP A 215 25.28 -16.98 9.14
N PRO A 216 26.18 -16.90 10.13
CA PRO A 216 26.74 -15.62 10.59
C PRO A 216 27.54 -14.84 9.54
N SER A 217 27.94 -15.46 8.44
CA SER A 217 28.68 -14.80 7.36
C SER A 217 27.79 -13.80 6.58
N ILE A 218 26.47 -14.02 6.56
CA ILE A 218 25.50 -13.17 5.84
C ILE A 218 25.33 -11.81 6.52
N ALA A 219 25.43 -11.77 7.86
CA ALA A 219 25.19 -10.58 8.67
C ALA A 219 26.15 -10.53 9.87
N PRO A 220 27.40 -10.13 9.68
CA PRO A 220 28.40 -10.07 10.74
C PRO A 220 27.96 -9.16 11.89
N LYS A 221 28.36 -9.52 13.12
CA LYS A 221 28.09 -8.71 14.31
C LYS A 221 28.93 -7.43 14.31
N PRO A 222 28.41 -6.31 14.86
CA PRO A 222 29.21 -5.09 15.05
C PRO A 222 30.39 -5.34 15.98
N ARG A 223 31.48 -4.60 15.76
CA ARG A 223 32.68 -4.68 16.62
C ARG A 223 32.39 -4.11 18.00
N ALA A 224 32.93 -4.75 19.06
CA ALA A 224 32.67 -4.36 20.45
C ALA A 224 33.11 -2.92 20.79
N GLU A 225 34.15 -2.41 20.12
CA GLU A 225 34.70 -1.06 20.30
C GLU A 225 33.75 0.07 19.83
N GLU A 226 32.70 -0.26 19.06
CA GLU A 226 31.72 0.71 18.55
C GLU A 226 30.49 0.88 19.45
N ILE A 227 30.46 0.21 20.64
CA ILE A 227 29.25 0.16 21.46
C ILE A 227 29.35 1.17 22.62
N PRO A 228 28.53 2.24 22.62
CA PRO A 228 28.50 3.22 23.73
C PRO A 228 27.85 2.64 25.00
N PRO A 229 28.00 3.31 26.16
CA PRO A 229 27.38 2.91 27.41
C PRO A 229 25.83 2.79 27.30
N ARG A 230 25.22 1.85 28.03
CA ARG A 230 23.78 1.57 27.99
C ARG A 230 22.90 2.80 28.22
N ALA A 231 23.29 3.71 29.13
CA ALA A 231 22.56 4.93 29.41
C ALA A 231 22.50 5.86 28.19
N GLN A 232 23.59 5.93 27.43
CA GLN A 232 23.65 6.71 26.20
C GLN A 232 22.80 6.07 25.10
N ILE A 233 22.81 4.75 24.96
CA ILE A 233 21.94 4.01 24.02
C ILE A 233 20.48 4.30 24.32
N LEU A 234 20.06 4.17 25.58
CA LEU A 234 18.67 4.45 25.98
C LEU A 234 18.27 5.90 25.69
N LYS A 235 19.14 6.87 25.97
CA LYS A 235 18.91 8.29 25.66
C LYS A 235 18.73 8.51 24.16
N GLU A 236 19.61 7.96 23.33
CA GLU A 236 19.54 8.08 21.86
C GLU A 236 18.26 7.43 21.30
N VAL A 237 17.89 6.27 21.80
CA VAL A 237 16.65 5.59 21.42
C VAL A 237 15.44 6.46 21.78
N LEU A 238 15.34 6.94 23.02
CA LEU A 238 14.21 7.77 23.44
C LEU A 238 14.10 9.05 22.62
N ILE A 239 15.20 9.76 22.40
CA ILE A 239 15.22 11.01 21.62
C ILE A 239 14.83 10.77 20.15
N SER A 240 15.25 9.65 19.57
CA SER A 240 15.00 9.36 18.15
C SER A 240 13.66 8.68 17.89
N PHE A 241 13.21 7.82 18.82
CA PHE A 241 11.97 7.02 18.68
C PHE A 241 10.73 7.82 19.13
N LEU A 242 10.80 8.48 20.28
CA LEU A 242 9.63 9.09 20.92
C LEU A 242 8.91 10.13 20.04
N PRO A 243 9.59 11.05 19.31
CA PRO A 243 8.90 12.03 18.49
C PRO A 243 8.09 11.43 17.35
N LEU A 244 8.64 10.44 16.65
CA LEU A 244 7.92 9.76 15.56
C LEU A 244 6.81 8.89 16.12
N PHE A 245 7.08 8.12 17.17
CA PHE A 245 6.09 7.28 17.83
C PHE A 245 4.92 8.11 18.40
N SER A 246 5.20 9.25 19.03
CA SER A 246 4.15 10.13 19.53
C SER A 246 3.28 10.73 18.41
N LEU A 247 3.88 11.05 17.26
CA LEU A 247 3.13 11.48 16.08
C LEU A 247 2.19 10.39 15.58
N ILE A 248 2.70 9.14 15.47
CA ILE A 248 1.90 7.96 15.04
C ILE A 248 0.77 7.71 16.06
N MET A 249 1.08 7.73 17.35
CA MET A 249 0.09 7.52 18.42
C MET A 249 -0.95 8.64 18.48
N LEU A 250 -0.55 9.86 18.22
CA LEU A 250 -1.48 11.00 18.13
C LEU A 250 -2.49 10.78 17.00
N VAL A 251 -2.02 10.41 15.82
CA VAL A 251 -2.87 10.20 14.65
C VAL A 251 -3.71 8.92 14.80
N LEU A 252 -3.06 7.78 14.98
CA LEU A 252 -3.75 6.49 15.05
C LEU A 252 -4.59 6.36 16.30
N GLY A 253 -4.07 6.83 17.45
CA GLY A 253 -4.78 6.78 18.72
C GLY A 253 -6.07 7.60 18.73
N THR A 254 -6.06 8.81 18.14
CA THR A 254 -7.27 9.64 18.05
C THR A 254 -8.32 9.05 17.12
N ILE A 255 -7.88 8.38 16.03
CA ILE A 255 -8.78 7.63 15.14
C ILE A 255 -9.39 6.45 15.88
N LEU A 256 -8.56 5.57 16.49
CA LEU A 256 -9.04 4.36 17.16
C LEU A 256 -9.92 4.63 18.39
N ALA A 257 -9.66 5.74 19.09
CA ALA A 257 -10.51 6.21 20.18
C ALA A 257 -11.83 6.85 19.71
N GLY A 258 -12.04 6.99 18.39
CA GLY A 258 -13.24 7.65 17.85
C GLY A 258 -13.33 9.15 18.10
N ILE A 259 -12.22 9.78 18.50
CA ILE A 259 -12.16 11.23 18.81
C ILE A 259 -12.10 12.06 17.53
N ALA A 260 -11.41 11.55 16.50
CA ALA A 260 -11.21 12.24 15.24
C ALA A 260 -11.50 11.32 14.04
N THR A 261 -12.06 11.89 13.00
CA THR A 261 -12.15 11.25 11.69
C THR A 261 -10.77 11.07 11.08
N PRO A 262 -10.58 10.18 10.10
CA PRO A 262 -9.29 10.02 9.41
C PRO A 262 -8.75 11.33 8.81
N ALA A 263 -9.64 12.20 8.30
CA ALA A 263 -9.25 13.50 7.72
C ALA A 263 -8.77 14.49 8.80
N GLU A 264 -9.48 14.58 9.93
CA GLU A 264 -9.10 15.42 11.05
C GLU A 264 -7.78 14.95 11.68
N ALA A 265 -7.63 13.65 11.91
CA ALA A 265 -6.40 13.06 12.42
C ALA A 265 -5.21 13.28 11.46
N ALA A 266 -5.44 13.19 10.14
CA ALA A 266 -4.43 13.47 9.13
C ALA A 266 -4.01 14.95 9.14
N ALA A 267 -4.95 15.89 9.38
CA ALA A 267 -4.66 17.31 9.53
C ALA A 267 -3.79 17.58 10.77
N VAL A 268 -4.14 16.96 11.91
CA VAL A 268 -3.34 17.03 13.15
C VAL A 268 -1.96 16.40 12.92
N GLY A 269 -1.88 15.27 12.20
CA GLY A 269 -0.63 14.63 11.79
C GLY A 269 0.25 15.52 10.92
N ALA A 270 -0.35 16.19 9.94
CA ALA A 270 0.34 17.15 9.06
C ALA A 270 0.91 18.33 9.86
N LEU A 271 0.14 18.89 10.79
CA LEU A 271 0.60 19.92 11.71
C LEU A 271 1.73 19.41 12.60
N GLY A 272 1.58 18.21 13.17
CA GLY A 272 2.63 17.56 13.96
C GLY A 272 3.92 17.36 13.18
N ALA A 273 3.86 16.99 11.90
CA ALA A 273 5.02 16.85 11.03
C ALA A 273 5.72 18.21 10.77
N ILE A 274 4.97 19.31 10.64
CA ILE A 274 5.53 20.68 10.56
C ILE A 274 6.27 21.02 11.85
N VAL A 275 5.64 20.78 13.00
CA VAL A 275 6.22 21.05 14.33
C VAL A 275 7.50 20.22 14.52
N LEU A 276 7.48 18.94 14.21
CA LEU A 276 8.67 18.08 14.26
C LEU A 276 9.78 18.59 13.35
N SER A 277 9.48 18.93 12.10
CA SER A 277 10.45 19.46 11.13
C SER A 277 11.07 20.78 11.64
N TYR A 278 10.31 21.61 12.35
CA TYR A 278 10.81 22.83 12.99
C TYR A 278 11.80 22.50 14.11
N PHE A 279 11.45 21.62 15.04
CA PHE A 279 12.34 21.21 16.14
C PHE A 279 13.62 20.53 15.65
N TYR A 280 13.54 19.75 14.58
CA TYR A 280 14.71 19.13 13.95
C TYR A 280 15.52 20.10 13.06
N LYS A 281 15.10 21.38 12.97
CA LYS A 281 15.74 22.44 12.15
C LYS A 281 15.84 22.09 10.67
N THR A 282 14.92 21.28 10.17
CA THR A 282 14.85 20.83 8.77
C THR A 282 13.73 21.49 8.00
N LEU A 283 12.88 22.30 8.66
CA LEU A 283 11.81 23.07 8.05
C LEU A 283 12.41 24.26 7.26
N LYS A 284 12.95 23.91 6.07
CA LYS A 284 13.42 24.91 5.09
C LYS A 284 12.32 25.15 4.06
N TRP A 285 12.19 26.38 3.56
CA TRP A 285 11.20 26.71 2.53
C TRP A 285 11.26 25.78 1.31
N LYS A 286 12.46 25.37 0.89
CA LYS A 286 12.66 24.40 -0.18
C LYS A 286 11.98 23.05 0.13
N ASN A 287 12.23 22.47 1.31
CA ASN A 287 11.67 21.18 1.72
C ASN A 287 10.15 21.24 1.83
N PHE A 288 9.63 22.34 2.41
CA PHE A 288 8.19 22.58 2.51
C PHE A 288 7.52 22.65 1.14
N LYS A 289 8.05 23.50 0.25
CA LYS A 289 7.55 23.67 -1.11
C LYS A 289 7.56 22.36 -1.89
N GLU A 290 8.66 21.59 -1.85
CA GLU A 290 8.76 20.29 -2.50
C GLU A 290 7.74 19.29 -1.95
N SER A 291 7.51 19.25 -0.63
CA SER A 291 6.50 18.39 -0.01
C SER A 291 5.10 18.75 -0.50
N VAL A 292 4.76 20.04 -0.60
CA VAL A 292 3.47 20.50 -1.16
C VAL A 292 3.32 20.08 -2.60
N PHE A 293 4.33 20.26 -3.46
CA PHE A 293 4.26 19.89 -4.86
C PHE A 293 4.11 18.38 -5.06
N LEU A 294 4.85 17.56 -4.30
CA LEU A 294 4.73 16.12 -4.36
C LEU A 294 3.35 15.64 -3.88
N THR A 295 2.85 16.25 -2.81
CA THR A 295 1.49 15.99 -2.33
C THR A 295 0.46 16.29 -3.41
N ALA A 296 0.51 17.48 -4.01
CA ALA A 296 -0.43 17.87 -5.06
C ALA A 296 -0.36 16.92 -6.26
N LYS A 297 0.85 16.55 -6.71
CA LYS A 297 1.05 15.63 -7.84
C LYS A 297 0.47 14.24 -7.55
N THR A 298 0.77 13.67 -6.39
CA THR A 298 0.30 12.32 -6.02
C THR A 298 -1.20 12.32 -5.78
N THR A 299 -1.73 13.33 -5.11
CA THR A 299 -3.18 13.49 -4.91
C THR A 299 -3.93 13.60 -6.23
N ALA A 300 -3.45 14.45 -7.14
CA ALA A 300 -4.07 14.59 -8.46
C ALA A 300 -4.09 13.26 -9.21
N MET A 301 -3.00 12.49 -9.17
CA MET A 301 -2.94 11.16 -9.79
C MET A 301 -4.01 10.22 -9.20
N ILE A 302 -4.14 10.15 -7.88
CA ILE A 302 -5.13 9.31 -7.21
C ILE A 302 -6.56 9.76 -7.56
N MET A 303 -6.84 11.07 -7.56
CA MET A 303 -8.18 11.60 -7.91
C MET A 303 -8.55 11.26 -9.36
N TRP A 304 -7.63 11.42 -10.32
CA TRP A 304 -7.86 11.02 -11.71
C TRP A 304 -8.10 9.53 -11.88
N LEU A 305 -7.39 8.68 -11.10
CA LEU A 305 -7.64 7.23 -11.06
C LEU A 305 -9.07 6.93 -10.57
N PHE A 306 -9.53 7.57 -9.50
CA PHE A 306 -10.90 7.38 -9.01
C PHE A 306 -11.96 7.81 -10.03
N ILE A 307 -11.80 8.99 -10.66
CA ILE A 307 -12.73 9.50 -11.67
C ILE A 307 -12.83 8.52 -12.85
N GLY A 308 -11.67 8.10 -13.37
CA GLY A 308 -11.60 7.15 -14.49
C GLY A 308 -12.21 5.79 -14.12
N SER A 309 -11.87 5.27 -12.96
CA SER A 309 -12.32 3.98 -12.50
C SER A 309 -13.82 3.92 -12.19
N TRP A 310 -14.38 4.92 -11.50
CA TRP A 310 -15.81 4.95 -11.23
C TRP A 310 -16.61 5.06 -12.50
N THR A 311 -16.13 5.83 -13.49
CA THR A 311 -16.76 5.89 -14.80
C THR A 311 -16.68 4.54 -15.52
N PHE A 312 -15.50 3.91 -15.52
CA PHE A 312 -15.31 2.57 -16.08
C PHE A 312 -16.22 1.54 -15.38
N ALA A 313 -16.21 1.49 -14.05
CA ALA A 313 -16.99 0.54 -13.26
C ALA A 313 -18.50 0.71 -13.48
N SER A 314 -18.99 1.94 -13.56
CA SER A 314 -20.41 2.24 -13.85
C SER A 314 -20.84 1.71 -15.22
N VAL A 315 -20.03 1.91 -16.25
CA VAL A 315 -20.31 1.42 -17.60
C VAL A 315 -20.18 -0.10 -17.67
N PHE A 316 -19.15 -0.67 -17.04
CA PHE A 316 -18.94 -2.10 -16.96
C PHE A 316 -20.12 -2.82 -16.27
N SER A 317 -20.61 -2.24 -15.17
CA SER A 317 -21.81 -2.73 -14.48
C SER A 317 -23.05 -2.63 -15.35
N TYR A 318 -23.27 -1.47 -16.02
CA TYR A 318 -24.43 -1.25 -16.90
C TYR A 318 -24.45 -2.25 -18.08
N LEU A 319 -23.29 -2.64 -18.59
CA LEU A 319 -23.15 -3.67 -19.63
C LEU A 319 -23.30 -5.10 -19.09
N GLY A 320 -23.58 -5.29 -17.81
CA GLY A 320 -23.75 -6.63 -17.21
C GLY A 320 -22.44 -7.34 -16.87
N GLY A 321 -21.31 -6.61 -16.82
CA GLY A 321 -20.01 -7.20 -16.52
C GLY A 321 -19.95 -7.86 -15.14
N HIS A 322 -20.57 -7.26 -14.12
CA HIS A 322 -20.64 -7.87 -12.78
C HIS A 322 -21.42 -9.18 -12.78
N GLU A 323 -22.53 -9.24 -13.52
CA GLU A 323 -23.37 -10.44 -13.61
C GLU A 323 -22.60 -11.62 -14.25
N VAL A 324 -21.76 -11.35 -15.23
CA VAL A 324 -20.92 -12.39 -15.86
C VAL A 324 -19.97 -13.02 -14.85
N PHE A 325 -19.27 -12.20 -14.08
CA PHE A 325 -18.36 -12.71 -13.04
C PHE A 325 -19.13 -13.42 -11.93
N GLU A 326 -20.27 -12.89 -11.53
CA GLU A 326 -21.13 -13.50 -10.51
C GLU A 326 -21.63 -14.88 -10.96
N HIS A 327 -22.18 -14.99 -12.17
CA HIS A 327 -22.61 -16.25 -12.74
C HIS A 327 -21.47 -17.25 -12.88
N PHE A 328 -20.30 -16.80 -13.33
CA PHE A 328 -19.12 -17.65 -13.43
C PHE A 328 -18.74 -18.25 -12.08
N PHE A 329 -18.57 -17.41 -11.04
CA PHE A 329 -18.20 -17.89 -9.71
C PHE A 329 -19.29 -18.75 -9.06
N LYS A 330 -20.56 -18.43 -9.27
CA LYS A 330 -21.69 -19.25 -8.77
C LYS A 330 -21.76 -20.60 -9.46
N SER A 331 -21.46 -20.68 -10.75
CA SER A 331 -21.47 -21.93 -11.50
C SER A 331 -20.40 -22.94 -11.08
N LEU A 332 -19.35 -22.48 -10.40
CA LEU A 332 -18.25 -23.32 -9.94
C LEU A 332 -18.54 -24.08 -8.64
N ASP A 333 -19.69 -23.84 -7.98
CA ASP A 333 -20.10 -24.45 -6.69
C ASP A 333 -18.96 -24.44 -5.65
N LEU A 334 -18.32 -23.28 -5.50
CA LEU A 334 -17.16 -23.10 -4.64
C LEU A 334 -17.55 -23.00 -3.17
N LYS A 335 -16.72 -23.57 -2.31
CA LYS A 335 -16.77 -23.29 -0.87
C LYS A 335 -16.12 -21.91 -0.58
N PRO A 336 -16.49 -21.23 0.52
CA PRO A 336 -15.93 -19.91 0.86
C PRO A 336 -14.39 -19.84 0.83
N TRP A 337 -13.71 -20.89 1.33
CA TRP A 337 -12.26 -20.94 1.32
C TRP A 337 -11.66 -21.06 -0.10
N GLN A 338 -12.32 -21.78 -1.01
CA GLN A 338 -11.89 -21.91 -2.42
C GLN A 338 -12.03 -20.57 -3.14
N PHE A 339 -13.13 -19.85 -2.91
CA PHE A 339 -13.32 -18.49 -3.40
C PHE A 339 -12.19 -17.57 -2.92
N LEU A 340 -11.85 -17.59 -1.61
CA LEU A 340 -10.75 -16.81 -1.08
C LEU A 340 -9.41 -17.15 -1.75
N VAL A 341 -9.08 -18.42 -1.90
CA VAL A 341 -7.82 -18.83 -2.54
C VAL A 341 -7.77 -18.38 -4.01
N ILE A 342 -8.85 -18.58 -4.76
CA ILE A 342 -8.91 -18.20 -6.17
C ILE A 342 -8.76 -16.68 -6.33
N THR A 343 -9.49 -15.89 -5.53
CA THR A 343 -9.38 -14.43 -5.58
C THR A 343 -7.99 -13.94 -5.21
N GLN A 344 -7.33 -14.57 -4.22
CA GLN A 344 -5.96 -14.22 -3.87
C GLN A 344 -4.95 -14.58 -4.98
N ILE A 345 -5.14 -15.69 -5.69
CA ILE A 345 -4.33 -16.05 -6.87
C ILE A 345 -4.53 -15.02 -7.99
N ILE A 346 -5.78 -14.63 -8.26
CA ILE A 346 -6.08 -13.62 -9.28
C ILE A 346 -5.39 -12.29 -8.93
N ILE A 347 -5.53 -11.81 -7.68
CA ILE A 347 -4.90 -10.56 -7.23
C ILE A 347 -3.37 -10.64 -7.31
N PHE A 348 -2.78 -11.78 -6.95
CA PHE A 348 -1.34 -12.01 -7.08
C PHE A 348 -0.87 -11.89 -8.54
N LEU A 349 -1.58 -12.52 -9.47
CA LEU A 349 -1.27 -12.46 -10.90
C LEU A 349 -1.48 -11.05 -11.48
N LEU A 350 -2.53 -10.35 -11.05
CA LEU A 350 -2.78 -8.96 -11.43
C LEU A 350 -1.69 -8.02 -10.92
N GLY A 351 -1.06 -8.33 -9.79
CA GLY A 351 0.07 -7.57 -9.24
C GLY A 351 1.33 -7.60 -10.11
N TRP A 352 1.38 -8.41 -11.18
CA TRP A 352 2.50 -8.40 -12.12
C TRP A 352 2.44 -7.22 -13.10
N PRO A 353 1.30 -6.93 -13.76
CA PRO A 353 1.18 -5.78 -14.66
C PRO A 353 0.62 -4.50 -14.01
N LEU A 354 -0.02 -4.59 -12.86
CA LEU A 354 -0.77 -3.48 -12.25
C LEU A 354 -0.18 -3.08 -10.90
N GLU A 355 -0.29 -1.80 -10.57
CA GLU A 355 -0.02 -1.31 -9.22
C GLU A 355 -1.21 -1.61 -8.28
N TRP A 356 -0.99 -1.42 -6.98
CA TRP A 356 -2.00 -1.67 -5.95
C TRP A 356 -3.26 -0.81 -6.13
N THR A 357 -3.13 0.43 -6.62
CA THR A 357 -4.25 1.36 -6.83
C THR A 357 -5.23 0.83 -7.86
N GLU A 358 -4.73 0.37 -9.00
CA GLU A 358 -5.55 -0.17 -10.09
C GLU A 358 -6.24 -1.47 -9.66
N ILE A 359 -5.49 -2.35 -8.97
CA ILE A 359 -6.06 -3.60 -8.47
C ILE A 359 -7.23 -3.31 -7.53
N LEU A 360 -7.05 -2.37 -6.59
CA LEU A 360 -8.12 -2.01 -5.67
C LEU A 360 -9.33 -1.40 -6.38
N ILE A 361 -9.07 -0.40 -7.21
CA ILE A 361 -10.15 0.42 -7.78
C ILE A 361 -10.98 -0.36 -8.81
N ILE A 362 -10.37 -1.31 -9.53
CA ILE A 362 -11.05 -2.06 -10.59
C ILE A 362 -11.62 -3.39 -10.08
N PHE A 363 -10.80 -4.17 -9.37
CA PHE A 363 -11.15 -5.55 -9.06
C PHE A 363 -11.87 -5.71 -7.72
N VAL A 364 -11.64 -4.84 -6.74
CA VAL A 364 -12.37 -4.91 -5.45
C VAL A 364 -13.87 -4.75 -5.67
N PRO A 365 -14.39 -3.78 -6.44
CA PRO A 365 -15.83 -3.68 -6.70
C PRO A 365 -16.42 -4.93 -7.35
N ILE A 366 -15.65 -5.65 -8.17
CA ILE A 366 -16.09 -6.89 -8.82
C ILE A 366 -16.20 -8.03 -7.79
N PHE A 367 -15.29 -8.07 -6.81
CA PHE A 367 -15.30 -9.13 -5.80
C PHE A 367 -16.26 -8.87 -4.64
N LEU A 368 -16.60 -7.61 -4.31
CA LEU A 368 -17.44 -7.28 -3.15
C LEU A 368 -18.81 -8.00 -3.12
N PRO A 369 -19.58 -8.06 -4.21
CA PRO A 369 -20.83 -8.83 -4.23
C PRO A 369 -20.62 -10.32 -3.97
N LEU A 370 -19.50 -10.87 -4.45
CA LEU A 370 -19.13 -12.27 -4.22
C LEU A 370 -18.71 -12.52 -2.76
N VAL A 371 -18.03 -11.57 -2.13
CA VAL A 371 -17.67 -11.62 -0.70
C VAL A 371 -18.92 -11.80 0.15
N GLU A 372 -19.96 -11.03 -0.14
CA GLU A 372 -21.27 -11.13 0.53
C GLU A 372 -21.94 -12.48 0.22
N PHE A 373 -21.99 -12.89 -1.03
CA PHE A 373 -22.57 -14.17 -1.47
C PHE A 373 -21.93 -15.38 -0.77
N PHE A 374 -20.61 -15.41 -0.64
CA PHE A 374 -19.89 -16.49 0.05
C PHE A 374 -19.85 -16.35 1.56
N GLY A 375 -20.52 -15.34 2.15
CA GLY A 375 -20.58 -15.10 3.59
C GLY A 375 -19.22 -14.78 4.22
N VAL A 376 -18.29 -14.20 3.44
CA VAL A 376 -16.96 -13.81 3.93
C VAL A 376 -17.05 -12.44 4.59
N ASN A 377 -16.40 -12.29 5.77
CA ASN A 377 -16.31 -10.99 6.41
C ASN A 377 -15.53 -10.00 5.53
N PRO A 378 -16.11 -8.82 5.18
CA PRO A 378 -15.48 -7.87 4.26
C PRO A 378 -14.17 -7.26 4.81
N TYR A 379 -14.03 -7.10 6.12
CA TYR A 379 -12.78 -6.63 6.75
C TYR A 379 -11.68 -7.70 6.68
N PHE A 380 -12.05 -8.97 6.85
CA PHE A 380 -11.12 -10.08 6.66
C PHE A 380 -10.62 -10.17 5.23
N PHE A 381 -11.52 -10.06 4.26
CA PHE A 381 -11.18 -10.03 2.83
C PHE A 381 -10.26 -8.86 2.50
N ALA A 382 -10.56 -7.66 3.04
CA ALA A 382 -9.72 -6.48 2.89
C ALA A 382 -8.29 -6.71 3.39
N MET A 383 -8.12 -7.38 4.53
CA MET A 383 -6.79 -7.65 5.09
C MET A 383 -6.03 -8.72 4.29
N LEU A 384 -6.71 -9.71 3.71
CA LEU A 384 -6.09 -10.66 2.78
C LEU A 384 -5.59 -9.94 1.52
N ILE A 385 -6.39 -9.04 0.95
CA ILE A 385 -5.97 -8.20 -0.18
C ILE A 385 -4.77 -7.33 0.22
N ALA A 386 -4.82 -6.67 1.37
CA ALA A 386 -3.76 -5.79 1.83
C ALA A 386 -2.41 -6.51 2.03
N LEU A 387 -2.44 -7.75 2.52
CA LEU A 387 -1.27 -8.62 2.58
C LEU A 387 -0.81 -9.03 1.18
N ASN A 388 -1.74 -9.45 0.32
CA ASN A 388 -1.39 -9.91 -1.02
C ASN A 388 -0.76 -8.80 -1.86
N LEU A 389 -1.24 -7.57 -1.75
CA LEU A 389 -0.68 -6.42 -2.47
C LEU A 389 0.78 -6.14 -2.12
N GLN A 390 1.29 -6.61 -0.97
CA GLN A 390 2.73 -6.60 -0.69
C GLN A 390 3.52 -7.34 -1.77
N THR A 391 2.95 -8.41 -2.32
CA THR A 391 3.61 -9.23 -3.35
C THR A 391 3.81 -8.47 -4.64
N SER A 392 2.90 -7.56 -5.04
CA SER A 392 3.01 -6.74 -6.26
C SER A 392 4.30 -5.90 -6.28
N PHE A 393 4.73 -5.41 -5.11
CA PHE A 393 5.96 -4.62 -4.99
C PHE A 393 7.22 -5.47 -4.93
N LEU A 394 7.08 -6.77 -4.68
CA LEU A 394 8.17 -7.71 -4.49
C LEU A 394 8.37 -8.65 -5.69
N THR A 395 7.36 -8.81 -6.57
CA THR A 395 7.42 -9.75 -7.69
C THR A 395 7.74 -9.08 -9.02
N PRO A 396 8.71 -9.61 -9.81
CA PRO A 396 8.90 -9.21 -11.19
C PRO A 396 7.63 -9.50 -12.02
N PRO A 397 7.33 -8.70 -13.05
CA PRO A 397 8.13 -7.60 -13.62
C PRO A 397 7.96 -6.24 -12.92
N MET A 398 6.86 -6.00 -12.17
CA MET A 398 6.64 -4.69 -11.53
C MET A 398 7.64 -4.41 -10.41
N ALA A 399 7.76 -5.26 -9.40
CA ALA A 399 8.74 -5.22 -8.31
C ALA A 399 9.27 -3.81 -7.96
N MET A 400 8.37 -2.83 -7.81
CA MET A 400 8.73 -1.40 -7.70
C MET A 400 9.72 -1.13 -6.58
N SER A 401 9.66 -1.90 -5.48
CA SER A 401 10.65 -1.78 -4.40
C SER A 401 12.08 -2.08 -4.87
N ALA A 402 12.24 -3.08 -5.74
CA ALA A 402 13.54 -3.41 -6.31
C ALA A 402 14.07 -2.29 -7.22
N TYR A 403 13.20 -1.69 -8.02
CA TYR A 403 13.58 -0.57 -8.90
C TYR A 403 13.92 0.70 -8.11
N TYR A 404 13.20 1.01 -7.02
CA TYR A 404 13.54 2.12 -6.13
C TYR A 404 14.94 1.92 -5.52
N LEU A 405 15.23 0.72 -4.99
CA LEU A 405 16.54 0.41 -4.45
C LEU A 405 17.63 0.48 -5.53
N LYS A 406 17.39 -0.12 -6.71
CA LYS A 406 18.29 -0.08 -7.85
C LYS A 406 18.57 1.36 -8.31
N GLY A 407 17.55 2.22 -8.31
CA GLY A 407 17.67 3.63 -8.69
C GLY A 407 18.69 4.40 -7.84
N VAL A 408 18.74 4.14 -6.53
CA VAL A 408 19.67 4.81 -5.61
C VAL A 408 21.00 4.07 -5.45
N GLN A 409 21.08 2.78 -5.79
CA GLN A 409 22.28 1.93 -5.67
C GLN A 409 22.73 1.33 -7.01
N SER A 410 22.53 2.05 -8.09
CA SER A 410 22.70 1.55 -9.47
C SER A 410 24.07 0.91 -9.77
N LYS A 411 25.16 1.39 -9.15
CA LYS A 411 26.53 0.89 -9.36
C LYS A 411 26.92 -0.26 -8.43
N ASN A 412 26.18 -0.49 -7.34
CA ASN A 412 26.61 -1.33 -6.23
C ASN A 412 25.91 -2.69 -6.15
N VAL A 413 24.77 -2.85 -6.82
CA VAL A 413 23.97 -4.06 -6.80
C VAL A 413 23.34 -4.34 -8.16
N GLU A 414 23.29 -5.60 -8.55
CA GLU A 414 22.57 -6.05 -9.73
C GLU A 414 21.09 -6.27 -9.41
N LEU A 415 20.21 -6.00 -10.38
CA LEU A 415 18.77 -6.17 -10.20
C LEU A 415 18.40 -7.63 -9.86
N MET A 416 19.12 -8.58 -10.46
CA MET A 416 18.92 -10.00 -10.18
C MET A 416 19.28 -10.39 -8.74
N ASP A 417 20.29 -9.73 -8.14
CA ASP A 417 20.63 -9.97 -6.73
C ASP A 417 19.52 -9.43 -5.81
N ILE A 418 18.94 -8.28 -6.16
CA ILE A 418 17.78 -7.73 -5.43
C ILE A 418 16.61 -8.71 -5.52
N PHE A 419 16.27 -9.21 -6.71
CA PHE A 419 15.17 -10.17 -6.88
C PHE A 419 15.40 -11.45 -6.07
N ARG A 420 16.61 -12.01 -6.11
CA ARG A 420 16.95 -13.18 -5.28
C ARG A 420 16.85 -12.90 -3.79
N GLY A 421 17.20 -11.70 -3.37
CA GLY A 421 17.08 -11.26 -1.97
C GLY A 421 15.64 -11.09 -1.49
N ILE A 422 14.73 -10.73 -2.39
CA ILE A 422 13.30 -10.53 -2.10
C ILE A 422 12.53 -11.85 -1.99
N MET A 423 12.94 -12.91 -2.70
CA MET A 423 12.17 -14.18 -2.77
C MET A 423 11.81 -14.77 -1.41
N PRO A 424 12.70 -14.83 -0.40
CA PRO A 424 12.32 -15.34 0.93
C PRO A 424 11.21 -14.50 1.59
N PHE A 425 11.23 -13.18 1.41
CA PHE A 425 10.23 -12.27 1.97
C PHE A 425 8.88 -12.44 1.29
N LEU A 426 8.86 -12.70 -0.01
CA LEU A 426 7.65 -13.07 -0.73
C LEU A 426 7.02 -14.34 -0.14
N GLY A 427 7.83 -15.38 0.13
CA GLY A 427 7.37 -16.58 0.81
C GLY A 427 6.79 -16.30 2.20
N ILE A 428 7.36 -15.34 2.94
CA ILE A 428 6.86 -14.92 4.25
C ILE A 428 5.51 -14.20 4.13
N VAL A 429 5.29 -13.38 3.10
CA VAL A 429 3.95 -12.78 2.86
C VAL A 429 2.91 -13.85 2.64
N ILE A 430 3.19 -14.84 1.78
CA ILE A 430 2.28 -15.97 1.52
C ILE A 430 2.03 -16.74 2.83
N PHE A 431 3.07 -16.98 3.62
CA PHE A 431 2.93 -17.63 4.93
C PHE A 431 2.07 -16.81 5.90
N ALA A 432 2.24 -15.49 5.93
CA ALA A 432 1.40 -14.60 6.75
C ALA A 432 -0.08 -14.65 6.31
N MET A 433 -0.36 -14.72 5.01
CA MET A 433 -1.72 -14.90 4.48
C MET A 433 -2.32 -16.24 4.95
N VAL A 434 -1.55 -17.32 4.89
CA VAL A 434 -1.99 -18.65 5.39
C VAL A 434 -2.25 -18.61 6.88
N LEU A 435 -1.37 -18.00 7.67
CA LEU A 435 -1.57 -17.83 9.11
C LEU A 435 -2.85 -17.04 9.42
N MET A 436 -3.07 -15.94 8.70
CA MET A 436 -4.27 -15.13 8.88
C MET A 436 -5.54 -15.90 8.48
N TYR A 437 -5.45 -16.75 7.45
CA TYR A 437 -6.55 -17.62 7.06
C TYR A 437 -6.89 -18.67 8.13
N ILE A 438 -5.88 -19.29 8.74
CA ILE A 438 -6.05 -20.26 9.83
C ILE A 438 -6.56 -19.59 11.10
N PHE A 439 -6.10 -18.36 11.36
CA PHE A 439 -6.43 -17.57 12.55
C PHE A 439 -7.06 -16.22 12.15
N PRO A 440 -8.35 -16.18 11.72
CA PRO A 440 -9.00 -14.94 11.30
C PRO A 440 -9.04 -13.86 12.38
N GLY A 441 -8.97 -14.25 13.65
CA GLY A 441 -8.87 -13.34 14.79
C GLY A 441 -7.68 -12.39 14.72
N ILE A 442 -6.61 -12.72 13.97
CA ILE A 442 -5.49 -11.80 13.74
C ILE A 442 -5.97 -10.49 13.10
N ALA A 443 -6.94 -10.55 12.20
CA ALA A 443 -7.51 -9.37 11.55
C ALA A 443 -8.77 -8.86 12.27
N LEU A 444 -9.60 -9.76 12.82
CA LEU A 444 -10.94 -9.41 13.27
C LEU A 444 -11.05 -9.10 14.77
N TRP A 445 -10.12 -9.63 15.59
CA TRP A 445 -10.22 -9.48 17.05
C TRP A 445 -10.26 -8.01 17.51
N LEU A 446 -9.37 -7.17 17.01
CA LEU A 446 -9.30 -5.77 17.44
C LEU A 446 -10.50 -4.93 16.99
N PRO A 447 -10.95 -4.95 15.72
CA PRO A 447 -12.15 -4.24 15.34
C PRO A 447 -13.40 -4.75 16.02
N GLU A 448 -13.53 -6.06 16.31
CA GLU A 448 -14.66 -6.62 17.04
C GLU A 448 -14.67 -6.21 18.51
N THR A 449 -13.50 -6.14 19.16
CA THR A 449 -13.40 -5.71 20.56
C THR A 449 -13.60 -4.21 20.77
N LEU A 450 -13.08 -3.38 19.84
CA LEU A 450 -13.21 -1.93 19.97
C LEU A 450 -14.57 -1.40 19.49
N PHE A 451 -15.22 -2.08 18.55
CA PHE A 451 -16.43 -1.60 17.87
C PHE A 451 -17.55 -2.67 17.88
N ALA A 452 -17.61 -3.45 18.97
CA ALA A 452 -18.61 -4.49 19.21
C ALA A 452 -20.00 -3.89 19.53
N ASN A 453 -20.54 -3.02 18.66
CA ASN A 453 -21.94 -2.54 18.73
C ASN A 453 -22.58 -2.59 17.35
#